data_232edc1d535a5e82b9368226832b05dc
#
_entry.id   232edc1d535a5e82b9368226832b05dc
#
_cell.length_a   1.000
_cell.length_b   1.000
_cell.length_c   1.000
_cell.angle_alpha   90.00
_cell.angle_beta   90.00
_cell.angle_gamma   90.00
#
_symmetry.space_group_name_H-M   'P 1'
#
loop_
_entity.id
_entity.type
_entity.pdbx_description
1 polymer ?
#
loop_
_entity_poly.entity_id
_entity_poly.type
_entity_poly.pdbx_seq_one_letter_code
_entity_poly.pdbx_strand_id
1 'polypeptide(L)'
;MQPSDSSGDPLISRIGVRSPERGAARRMFVKLAVGLLCPPIVAFSAEAANRNVLRVLAWPGYADRDAVAAFEAQFGARVEVTFVDSDEALWARMHSASPPPYDVLAANTAEIQRYARGKLLAPIDLSRIPNRRRQLPAFQQLAAIGGLAQGDAVYGIPFTYSSMGVIYDRRQVPAAPRSMLALWDRRYRGKVLDFNSAQHNFSFTALALGYRNPFRLTPAQTLVVARKLVDLRRNLLTYYTLPEEATALFVEHRAALMFGNYGTQQVQLLRRAGADVGYAIPDEGALAWLDCWAVTRGADRPDLAFAWINYMLEPAIGALLTERQGLANTLAPPLGADVAGQHLVWIQPVENIARREALWSRIVSGDRPERFRT
;
A
#
# COMPACT_ATOMS: atom_id res chain seq x y z
N MET A 1 -8.49 4.36 -60.78
CA MET A 1 -9.39 5.38 -61.29
C MET A 1 -9.41 6.49 -60.26
N GLN A 2 -8.48 7.46 -60.48
CA GLN A 2 -8.55 8.84 -59.94
C GLN A 2 -9.35 9.66 -60.99
N PRO A 3 -9.65 10.97 -60.80
CA PRO A 3 -9.33 11.94 -59.74
C PRO A 3 -10.53 12.92 -59.43
N SER A 4 -10.30 13.89 -58.53
CA SER A 4 -10.34 15.38 -58.70
C SER A 4 -10.73 16.02 -57.37
N ASP A 5 -9.93 16.78 -56.69
CA ASP A 5 -9.37 18.16 -56.91
C ASP A 5 -10.43 19.27 -56.78
N SER A 6 -10.22 20.18 -55.82
CA SER A 6 -10.27 21.64 -55.85
C SER A 6 -10.48 22.22 -54.45
N SER A 7 -9.48 22.83 -53.79
CA SER A 7 -8.96 24.22 -53.91
C SER A 7 -9.90 25.29 -53.35
N GLY A 8 -9.40 26.12 -52.42
CA GLY A 8 -9.93 27.40 -52.05
C GLY A 8 -9.44 28.01 -50.75
N ASP A 9 -8.26 28.58 -50.73
CA ASP A 9 -7.76 29.68 -49.92
C ASP A 9 -7.92 30.99 -50.74
N PRO A 10 -7.67 32.20 -50.28
CA PRO A 10 -7.56 32.84 -48.96
C PRO A 10 -8.33 34.18 -48.84
N LEU A 11 -8.27 34.90 -47.73
CA LEU A 11 -8.28 36.37 -47.75
C LEU A 11 -7.68 36.99 -46.47
N ILE A 12 -6.57 37.63 -46.72
CA ILE A 12 -5.85 38.58 -45.86
C ILE A 12 -6.59 39.94 -45.87
N SER A 13 -6.69 40.63 -44.73
CA SER A 13 -6.76 42.10 -44.73
C SER A 13 -5.99 42.68 -43.56
N ARG A 14 -4.96 43.46 -43.97
CA ARG A 14 -4.18 44.40 -43.18
C ARG A 14 -4.94 45.71 -42.99
N ILE A 15 -4.84 46.31 -41.81
CA ILE A 15 -4.91 47.79 -41.55
C ILE A 15 -4.09 47.97 -40.28
N GLY A 16 -3.02 48.76 -40.12
CA GLY A 16 -2.74 50.05 -40.72
C GLY A 16 -2.32 50.92 -39.51
N VAL A 17 -0.98 51.13 -39.34
CA VAL A 17 -0.31 51.97 -38.33
C VAL A 17 -0.67 53.45 -38.54
N ARG A 18 -0.90 54.19 -37.47
CA ARG A 18 -0.58 55.64 -37.40
C ARG A 18 -0.33 56.09 -35.97
N SER A 19 0.87 56.56 -35.67
CA SER A 19 1.21 57.44 -34.56
C SER A 19 0.88 58.91 -34.96
N PRO A 20 0.63 59.76 -33.99
CA PRO A 20 1.11 61.15 -34.12
C PRO A 20 1.89 61.64 -32.91
N GLU A 21 2.65 62.66 -33.26
CA GLU A 21 3.75 63.31 -32.59
C GLU A 21 3.40 64.21 -31.37
N ARG A 22 4.46 64.47 -30.65
CA ARG A 22 4.88 65.46 -29.67
C ARG A 22 4.04 66.74 -29.54
N GLY A 23 3.69 67.07 -28.28
CA GLY A 23 3.33 68.42 -27.83
C GLY A 23 3.77 68.64 -26.39
N ALA A 24 4.76 69.48 -26.20
CA ALA A 24 5.28 69.91 -24.90
C ALA A 24 4.36 70.87 -24.23
N ALA A 25 4.00 70.62 -22.96
CA ALA A 25 3.48 71.66 -22.07
C ALA A 25 4.01 71.43 -20.66
N ARG A 26 4.90 72.37 -20.26
CA ARG A 26 5.34 72.59 -18.87
C ARG A 26 4.14 73.01 -18.01
N ARG A 27 3.85 72.23 -16.96
CA ARG A 27 3.11 72.71 -15.80
C ARG A 27 3.74 72.24 -14.49
N MET A 28 4.01 73.17 -13.68
CA MET A 28 4.56 73.22 -12.35
C MET A 28 3.66 72.39 -11.41
N PHE A 29 4.19 71.37 -10.73
CA PHE A 29 3.46 70.59 -9.72
C PHE A 29 4.06 70.82 -8.35
N VAL A 30 3.22 71.36 -7.49
CA VAL A 30 3.37 71.52 -6.04
C VAL A 30 3.46 70.17 -5.39
N LYS A 31 4.50 69.89 -4.63
CA LYS A 31 4.66 68.71 -3.83
C LYS A 31 3.73 68.73 -2.61
N LEU A 32 2.65 67.98 -2.62
CA LEU A 32 1.91 67.61 -1.43
C LEU A 32 2.37 66.19 -1.02
N ALA A 33 3.11 66.09 0.07
CA ALA A 33 3.50 64.82 0.68
C ALA A 33 2.33 64.34 1.54
N VAL A 34 1.55 63.37 1.00
CA VAL A 34 0.62 62.58 1.80
C VAL A 34 1.34 61.28 2.20
N GLY A 35 1.71 61.21 3.49
CA GLY A 35 2.25 60.01 4.07
C GLY A 35 1.19 58.93 4.15
N LEU A 36 1.21 57.93 3.22
CA LEU A 36 0.52 56.69 3.38
C LEU A 36 1.30 55.82 4.38
N LEU A 37 0.76 55.70 5.60
CA LEU A 37 1.11 54.59 6.48
C LEU A 37 0.56 53.30 5.85
N CYS A 38 1.40 52.58 5.09
CA CYS A 38 1.16 51.18 4.78
C CYS A 38 1.39 50.38 6.05
N PRO A 39 0.42 49.57 6.52
CA PRO A 39 0.70 48.59 7.55
C PRO A 39 1.73 47.57 6.98
N PRO A 40 2.64 47.05 7.82
CA PRO A 40 3.59 46.05 7.35
C PRO A 40 2.80 44.82 6.83
N ILE A 41 2.86 44.60 5.55
CA ILE A 41 2.47 43.32 4.97
C ILE A 41 3.44 42.30 5.58
N VAL A 42 2.97 41.55 6.59
CA VAL A 42 3.68 40.37 7.06
C VAL A 42 3.72 39.42 5.88
N ALA A 43 4.80 39.47 5.14
CA ALA A 43 5.12 38.41 4.18
C ALA A 43 5.28 37.11 4.97
N PHE A 44 4.22 36.36 5.09
CA PHE A 44 4.32 34.95 5.46
C PHE A 44 5.21 34.32 4.39
N SER A 45 6.47 34.15 4.74
CA SER A 45 7.47 33.59 3.82
C SER A 45 7.02 32.21 3.40
N ALA A 46 6.96 31.96 2.11
CA ALA A 46 6.72 30.65 1.50
C ALA A 46 7.70 29.57 2.05
N GLU A 47 8.82 30.00 2.59
CA GLU A 47 9.82 29.19 3.28
C GLU A 47 9.33 28.60 4.61
N ALA A 48 8.42 29.27 5.35
CA ALA A 48 7.81 28.73 6.56
C ALA A 48 6.79 27.62 6.22
N ALA A 49 6.07 27.73 5.11
CA ALA A 49 5.14 26.73 4.62
C ALA A 49 5.86 25.43 4.17
N ASN A 50 7.10 25.55 3.69
CA ASN A 50 7.89 24.40 3.25
C ASN A 50 8.57 23.65 4.41
N ARG A 51 8.58 24.21 5.62
CA ARG A 51 9.22 23.62 6.81
C ARG A 51 8.32 22.68 7.60
N ASN A 52 7.05 22.56 7.27
CA ASN A 52 6.09 21.78 8.04
C ASN A 52 5.38 20.72 7.17
N VAL A 53 6.16 20.01 6.34
CA VAL A 53 5.68 18.94 5.48
C VAL A 53 6.04 17.59 6.09
N LEU A 54 5.08 16.68 6.16
CA LEU A 54 5.27 15.28 6.50
C LEU A 54 5.12 14.41 5.24
N ARG A 55 6.17 13.71 4.87
CA ARG A 55 6.19 12.81 3.71
C ARG A 55 5.92 11.38 4.16
N VAL A 56 4.77 10.86 3.75
CA VAL A 56 4.25 9.55 4.13
C VAL A 56 4.32 8.59 2.97
N LEU A 57 4.92 7.42 3.16
CA LEU A 57 4.91 6.31 2.21
C LEU A 57 4.01 5.20 2.76
N ALA A 58 2.91 4.89 2.07
CA ALA A 58 1.89 3.98 2.61
C ALA A 58 1.15 3.18 1.52
N TRP A 59 0.34 2.25 1.99
CA TRP A 59 -0.57 1.46 1.16
C TRP A 59 -1.90 2.19 0.95
N PRO A 60 -2.64 1.91 -0.15
CA PRO A 60 -4.00 2.40 -0.34
C PRO A 60 -4.89 2.09 0.88
N GLY A 61 -5.64 3.10 1.33
CA GLY A 61 -6.53 2.99 2.47
C GLY A 61 -5.90 3.29 3.84
N TYR A 62 -4.56 3.39 3.98
CA TYR A 62 -3.92 3.65 5.28
C TYR A 62 -3.93 5.13 5.68
N ALA A 63 -3.89 6.02 4.72
CA ALA A 63 -3.97 7.46 4.92
C ALA A 63 -5.28 7.98 4.32
N ASP A 64 -6.40 7.76 5.03
CA ASP A 64 -7.72 8.27 4.66
C ASP A 64 -7.68 9.80 4.55
N ARG A 65 -8.34 10.35 3.52
CA ARG A 65 -8.28 11.78 3.22
C ARG A 65 -8.78 12.66 4.36
N ASP A 66 -9.84 12.24 5.06
CA ASP A 66 -10.39 13.03 6.16
C ASP A 66 -9.49 12.93 7.40
N ALA A 67 -8.87 11.75 7.62
CA ALA A 67 -7.87 11.60 8.67
C ALA A 67 -6.63 12.45 8.41
N VAL A 68 -6.17 12.51 7.16
CA VAL A 68 -5.07 13.40 6.74
C VAL A 68 -5.43 14.86 6.98
N ALA A 69 -6.59 15.33 6.52
CA ALA A 69 -7.03 16.70 6.66
C ALA A 69 -7.17 17.11 8.15
N ALA A 70 -7.68 16.21 9.00
CA ALA A 70 -7.77 16.46 10.43
C ALA A 70 -6.38 16.54 11.10
N PHE A 71 -5.45 15.68 10.70
CA PHE A 71 -4.04 15.77 11.16
C PHE A 71 -3.40 17.10 10.76
N GLU A 72 -3.55 17.52 9.49
CA GLU A 72 -3.03 18.78 8.98
C GLU A 72 -3.56 19.98 9.77
N ALA A 73 -4.87 20.00 10.06
CA ALA A 73 -5.51 21.04 10.85
C ALA A 73 -5.01 21.05 12.31
N GLN A 74 -4.84 19.88 12.92
CA GLN A 74 -4.43 19.73 14.33
C GLN A 74 -2.97 20.12 14.54
N PHE A 75 -2.08 19.77 13.61
CA PHE A 75 -0.63 19.94 13.77
C PHE A 75 -0.07 21.12 12.95
N GLY A 76 -0.89 21.83 12.20
CA GLY A 76 -0.46 22.93 11.33
C GLY A 76 0.57 22.48 10.30
N ALA A 77 0.42 21.26 9.79
CA ALA A 77 1.35 20.60 8.87
C ALA A 77 0.66 20.30 7.54
N ARG A 78 1.44 20.06 6.50
CA ARG A 78 1.00 19.49 5.23
C ARG A 78 1.46 18.03 5.16
N VAL A 79 0.61 17.12 4.73
CA VAL A 79 0.93 15.72 4.57
C VAL A 79 0.98 15.36 3.08
N GLU A 80 2.13 14.89 2.63
CA GLU A 80 2.32 14.39 1.28
C GLU A 80 2.36 12.86 1.30
N VAL A 81 1.31 12.21 0.80
CA VAL A 81 1.19 10.76 0.78
C VAL A 81 1.60 10.22 -0.57
N THR A 82 2.56 9.28 -0.55
CA THR A 82 2.91 8.45 -1.71
C THR A 82 2.38 7.04 -1.47
N PHE A 83 1.54 6.54 -2.37
CA PHE A 83 1.04 5.17 -2.28
C PHE A 83 1.93 4.21 -3.09
N VAL A 84 2.02 2.98 -2.59
CA VAL A 84 2.65 1.83 -3.24
C VAL A 84 1.68 0.67 -3.33
N ASP A 85 1.90 -0.22 -4.28
CA ASP A 85 1.05 -1.36 -4.59
C ASP A 85 1.73 -2.72 -4.37
N SER A 86 3.03 -2.70 -4.06
CA SER A 86 3.83 -3.91 -3.88
C SER A 86 5.03 -3.67 -2.94
N ASP A 87 5.54 -4.74 -2.34
CA ASP A 87 6.77 -4.69 -1.53
C ASP A 87 7.98 -4.29 -2.39
N GLU A 88 7.99 -4.65 -3.66
CA GLU A 88 9.00 -4.27 -4.65
C GLU A 88 8.98 -2.76 -4.91
N ALA A 89 7.79 -2.18 -5.08
CA ALA A 89 7.63 -0.73 -5.24
C ALA A 89 8.03 0.01 -3.95
N LEU A 90 7.65 -0.51 -2.79
CA LEU A 90 8.06 0.02 -1.50
C LEU A 90 9.59 0.01 -1.35
N TRP A 91 10.23 -1.11 -1.70
CA TRP A 91 11.69 -1.23 -1.70
C TRP A 91 12.37 -0.23 -2.63
N ALA A 92 11.87 -0.11 -3.86
CA ALA A 92 12.40 0.84 -4.85
C ALA A 92 12.29 2.30 -4.36
N ARG A 93 11.15 2.66 -3.75
CA ARG A 93 10.94 4.00 -3.17
C ARG A 93 11.90 4.28 -2.01
N MET A 94 12.10 3.30 -1.13
CA MET A 94 13.02 3.44 0.01
C MET A 94 14.50 3.55 -0.40
N HIS A 95 14.84 3.14 -1.62
CA HIS A 95 16.20 3.23 -2.18
C HIS A 95 16.33 4.30 -3.29
N SER A 96 15.30 5.11 -3.52
CA SER A 96 15.33 6.14 -4.57
C SER A 96 16.30 7.27 -4.27
N ALA A 97 16.65 7.46 -3.00
CA ALA A 97 17.66 8.39 -2.52
C ALA A 97 18.34 7.85 -1.23
N SER A 98 19.46 8.44 -0.86
CA SER A 98 20.14 8.14 0.41
C SER A 98 20.46 9.46 1.14
N PRO A 99 19.77 9.74 2.26
CA PRO A 99 18.74 8.92 2.93
C PRO A 99 17.42 8.85 2.14
N PRO A 100 16.48 7.93 2.49
CA PRO A 100 15.17 7.83 1.87
C PRO A 100 14.39 9.15 1.96
N PRO A 101 13.65 9.58 0.90
CA PRO A 101 13.01 10.91 0.87
C PRO A 101 11.63 10.93 1.55
N TYR A 102 11.43 10.12 2.58
CA TYR A 102 10.20 10.01 3.36
C TYR A 102 10.48 10.18 4.84
N ASP A 103 9.50 10.71 5.59
CA ASP A 103 9.61 10.86 7.04
C ASP A 103 9.09 9.62 7.77
N VAL A 104 7.96 9.09 7.30
CA VAL A 104 7.30 7.92 7.87
C VAL A 104 6.87 6.96 6.77
N LEU A 105 6.88 5.67 7.06
CA LEU A 105 6.36 4.65 6.15
C LEU A 105 5.52 3.61 6.89
N ALA A 106 4.61 2.96 6.15
CA ALA A 106 3.90 1.78 6.61
C ALA A 106 4.40 0.55 5.84
N ALA A 107 4.83 -0.48 6.56
CA ALA A 107 5.30 -1.73 5.99
C ALA A 107 5.03 -2.91 6.90
N ASN A 108 4.98 -4.11 6.33
CA ASN A 108 4.86 -5.34 7.10
C ASN A 108 6.13 -5.64 7.92
N THR A 109 5.99 -6.51 8.92
CA THR A 109 7.08 -6.83 9.86
C THR A 109 8.33 -7.39 9.17
N ALA A 110 8.19 -8.09 8.04
CA ALA A 110 9.32 -8.60 7.28
C ALA A 110 10.13 -7.48 6.62
N GLU A 111 9.44 -6.50 6.02
CA GLU A 111 10.07 -5.33 5.42
C GLU A 111 10.63 -4.38 6.49
N ILE A 112 9.94 -4.16 7.62
CA ILE A 112 10.49 -3.40 8.75
C ILE A 112 11.84 -4.00 9.19
N GLN A 113 11.90 -5.33 9.35
CA GLN A 113 13.15 -6.00 9.71
C GLN A 113 14.25 -5.79 8.65
N ARG A 114 13.88 -5.88 7.37
CA ARG A 114 14.80 -5.69 6.25
C ARG A 114 15.36 -4.28 6.22
N TYR A 115 14.50 -3.27 6.37
CA TYR A 115 14.90 -1.85 6.36
C TYR A 115 15.71 -1.47 7.60
N ALA A 116 15.35 -1.99 8.76
CA ALA A 116 16.13 -1.75 9.99
C ALA A 116 17.55 -2.33 9.88
N ARG A 117 17.70 -3.56 9.36
CA ARG A 117 19.03 -4.16 9.07
C ARG A 117 19.80 -3.37 8.01
N GLY A 118 19.10 -2.85 7.00
CA GLY A 118 19.66 -1.97 5.97
C GLY A 118 19.98 -0.55 6.44
N LYS A 119 19.73 -0.24 7.72
CA LYS A 119 19.93 1.09 8.32
C LYS A 119 19.14 2.20 7.62
N LEU A 120 17.96 1.88 7.06
CA LEU A 120 17.06 2.84 6.44
C LEU A 120 16.05 3.45 7.42
N LEU A 121 15.84 2.80 8.58
CA LEU A 121 14.95 3.25 9.64
C LEU A 121 15.69 3.89 10.81
N ALA A 122 15.05 4.83 11.47
CA ALA A 122 15.45 5.38 12.75
C ALA A 122 14.79 4.61 13.90
N PRO A 123 15.46 4.42 15.05
CA PRO A 123 14.83 3.91 16.25
C PRO A 123 13.66 4.80 16.69
N ILE A 124 12.61 4.19 17.21
CA ILE A 124 11.41 4.88 17.67
C ILE A 124 11.53 5.19 19.17
N ASP A 125 11.36 6.46 19.52
CA ASP A 125 11.17 6.88 20.90
C ASP A 125 9.74 6.58 21.35
N LEU A 126 9.56 5.49 22.08
CA LEU A 126 8.25 5.00 22.54
C LEU A 126 7.55 5.97 23.51
N SER A 127 8.28 6.88 24.15
CA SER A 127 7.70 7.91 25.04
C SER A 127 6.84 8.92 24.25
N ARG A 128 7.14 9.10 22.98
CA ARG A 128 6.45 10.01 22.07
C ARG A 128 5.20 9.42 21.42
N ILE A 129 4.91 8.13 21.67
CA ILE A 129 3.75 7.42 21.12
C ILE A 129 2.90 6.84 22.28
N PRO A 130 2.29 7.67 23.13
CA PRO A 130 1.51 7.19 24.28
C PRO A 130 0.29 6.37 23.88
N ASN A 131 -0.32 6.60 22.71
CA ASN A 131 -1.49 5.88 22.23
C ASN A 131 -1.21 4.38 21.98
N ARG A 132 0.06 3.96 21.81
CA ARG A 132 0.41 2.54 21.70
C ARG A 132 -0.07 1.69 22.89
N ARG A 133 -0.26 2.30 24.06
CA ARG A 133 -0.78 1.63 25.25
C ARG A 133 -2.26 1.25 25.14
N ARG A 134 -2.97 1.80 24.14
CA ARG A 134 -4.38 1.48 23.85
C ARG A 134 -4.51 0.28 22.91
N GLN A 135 -3.42 -0.21 22.34
CA GLN A 135 -3.45 -1.38 21.46
C GLN A 135 -3.82 -2.63 22.25
N LEU A 136 -4.35 -3.62 21.54
CA LEU A 136 -4.63 -4.94 22.10
C LEU A 136 -3.35 -5.54 22.70
N PRO A 137 -3.44 -6.32 23.80
CA PRO A 137 -2.26 -6.86 24.50
C PRO A 137 -1.25 -7.57 23.60
N ALA A 138 -1.72 -8.27 22.56
CA ALA A 138 -0.87 -8.95 21.58
C ALA A 138 0.07 -8.01 20.81
N PHE A 139 -0.26 -6.72 20.70
CA PHE A 139 0.52 -5.72 19.94
C PHE A 139 1.33 -4.78 20.84
N GLN A 140 1.21 -4.88 22.16
CA GLN A 140 1.94 -4.01 23.10
C GLN A 140 3.36 -4.46 23.36
N GLN A 141 3.64 -5.77 23.27
CA GLN A 141 4.96 -6.36 23.54
C GLN A 141 5.81 -6.37 22.26
N LEU A 142 6.28 -5.20 21.84
CA LEU A 142 6.95 -4.99 20.55
C LEU A 142 8.18 -5.89 20.35
N ALA A 143 8.94 -6.17 21.39
CA ALA A 143 10.11 -7.05 21.31
C ALA A 143 9.75 -8.53 21.03
N ALA A 144 8.53 -8.94 21.38
CA ALA A 144 8.04 -10.29 21.10
C ALA A 144 7.51 -10.45 19.66
N ILE A 145 7.23 -9.33 18.96
CA ILE A 145 6.79 -9.35 17.57
C ILE A 145 8.02 -9.41 16.67
N GLY A 146 8.16 -10.53 15.96
CA GLY A 146 9.29 -10.74 15.06
C GLY A 146 9.45 -9.60 14.03
N GLY A 147 10.66 -9.06 13.94
CA GLY A 147 10.97 -8.01 12.96
C GLY A 147 10.88 -6.58 13.47
N LEU A 148 10.25 -6.30 14.62
CA LEU A 148 10.05 -4.94 15.09
C LEU A 148 11.20 -4.41 15.97
N ALA A 149 11.99 -5.27 16.58
CA ALA A 149 13.10 -4.88 17.45
C ALA A 149 14.44 -5.43 17.00
N GLN A 150 15.52 -4.69 17.27
CA GLN A 150 16.92 -5.13 17.13
C GLN A 150 17.67 -4.68 18.41
N GLY A 151 18.03 -5.63 19.27
CA GLY A 151 18.44 -5.31 20.62
C GLY A 151 17.33 -4.57 21.36
N ASP A 152 17.68 -3.48 22.04
CA ASP A 152 16.72 -2.65 22.78
C ASP A 152 15.97 -1.63 21.88
N ALA A 153 16.36 -1.49 20.63
CA ALA A 153 15.77 -0.51 19.72
C ALA A 153 14.56 -1.08 18.98
N VAL A 154 13.46 -0.33 18.97
CA VAL A 154 12.21 -0.62 18.23
C VAL A 154 12.18 0.22 16.96
N TYR A 155 11.73 -0.39 15.84
CA TYR A 155 11.70 0.23 14.52
C TYR A 155 10.31 0.29 13.89
N GLY A 156 9.31 -0.34 14.50
CA GLY A 156 7.94 -0.34 13.97
C GLY A 156 6.90 -0.36 15.08
N ILE A 157 5.79 0.35 14.85
CA ILE A 157 4.61 0.37 15.72
C ILE A 157 3.46 -0.30 14.97
N PRO A 158 2.91 -1.41 15.48
CA PRO A 158 1.77 -2.09 14.89
C PRO A 158 0.61 -1.13 14.60
N PHE A 159 0.00 -1.27 13.42
CA PHE A 159 -1.09 -0.39 13.00
C PHE A 159 -2.31 -1.18 12.52
N THR A 160 -2.15 -2.00 11.50
CA THR A 160 -3.22 -2.79 10.90
C THR A 160 -2.74 -4.19 10.54
N TYR A 161 -3.65 -5.14 10.47
CA TYR A 161 -3.31 -6.53 10.14
C TYR A 161 -4.45 -7.20 9.39
N SER A 162 -4.12 -8.26 8.65
CA SER A 162 -5.12 -9.14 8.05
C SER A 162 -4.55 -10.54 7.81
N SER A 163 -5.46 -11.48 7.58
CA SER A 163 -5.14 -12.81 7.07
C SER A 163 -5.29 -12.85 5.54
N MET A 164 -4.58 -13.77 4.90
CA MET A 164 -4.63 -14.01 3.46
C MET A 164 -5.34 -15.35 3.19
N GLY A 165 -6.66 -15.33 3.34
CA GLY A 165 -7.48 -16.52 3.14
C GLY A 165 -8.00 -16.68 1.72
N VAL A 166 -8.98 -17.56 1.56
CA VAL A 166 -9.68 -17.77 0.29
C VAL A 166 -11.02 -17.03 0.31
N ILE A 167 -11.20 -16.10 -0.61
CA ILE A 167 -12.51 -15.48 -0.90
C ILE A 167 -13.20 -16.33 -1.96
N TYR A 168 -14.48 -16.61 -1.77
CA TYR A 168 -15.26 -17.46 -2.67
C TYR A 168 -16.67 -16.93 -2.91
N ASP A 169 -17.16 -17.05 -4.14
CA ASP A 169 -18.57 -16.77 -4.50
C ASP A 169 -19.44 -17.92 -3.99
N ARG A 170 -20.35 -17.63 -3.04
CA ARG A 170 -21.23 -18.63 -2.43
C ARG A 170 -22.19 -19.30 -3.41
N ARG A 171 -22.48 -18.67 -4.55
CA ARG A 171 -23.35 -19.22 -5.58
C ARG A 171 -22.66 -20.28 -6.43
N GLN A 172 -21.32 -20.17 -6.60
CA GLN A 172 -20.50 -21.10 -7.39
C GLN A 172 -19.79 -22.12 -6.53
N VAL A 173 -19.47 -21.76 -5.27
CA VAL A 173 -18.73 -22.58 -4.31
C VAL A 173 -19.61 -22.77 -3.08
N PRO A 174 -20.46 -23.83 -3.04
CA PRO A 174 -21.51 -23.97 -2.01
C PRO A 174 -20.97 -24.28 -0.62
N ALA A 175 -19.75 -24.81 -0.52
CA ALA A 175 -19.10 -25.09 0.76
C ALA A 175 -17.81 -24.25 0.89
N ALA A 176 -17.56 -23.69 2.07
CA ALA A 176 -16.35 -22.93 2.34
C ALA A 176 -15.10 -23.80 2.06
N PRO A 177 -14.13 -23.29 1.28
CA PRO A 177 -12.88 -24.01 1.03
C PRO A 177 -12.13 -24.28 2.35
N ARG A 178 -11.76 -25.54 2.57
CA ARG A 178 -10.99 -25.96 3.74
C ARG A 178 -9.48 -25.98 3.49
N SER A 179 -9.05 -25.82 2.24
CA SER A 179 -7.64 -25.79 1.86
C SER A 179 -7.39 -24.71 0.83
N MET A 180 -6.21 -24.08 0.88
CA MET A 180 -5.71 -23.17 -0.16
C MET A 180 -5.62 -23.89 -1.53
N LEU A 181 -5.50 -25.22 -1.54
CA LEU A 181 -5.49 -26.02 -2.77
C LEU A 181 -6.80 -25.92 -3.58
N ALA A 182 -7.88 -25.37 -3.00
CA ALA A 182 -9.09 -25.03 -3.76
C ALA A 182 -8.80 -24.13 -4.96
N LEU A 183 -7.78 -23.25 -4.89
CA LEU A 183 -7.37 -22.41 -6.01
C LEU A 183 -6.86 -23.21 -7.23
N TRP A 184 -6.42 -24.47 -7.04
CA TRP A 184 -6.02 -25.39 -8.11
C TRP A 184 -7.13 -26.28 -8.63
N ASP A 185 -8.33 -26.18 -8.07
CA ASP A 185 -9.45 -27.02 -8.50
C ASP A 185 -9.87 -26.67 -9.93
N ARG A 186 -9.73 -27.65 -10.83
CA ARG A 186 -10.02 -27.47 -12.26
C ARG A 186 -11.47 -27.15 -12.58
N ARG A 187 -12.40 -27.42 -11.65
CA ARG A 187 -13.82 -27.00 -11.77
C ARG A 187 -13.95 -25.49 -11.91
N TYR A 188 -13.02 -24.74 -11.34
CA TYR A 188 -13.00 -23.27 -11.36
C TYR A 188 -11.98 -22.68 -12.35
N ARG A 189 -11.49 -23.48 -13.30
CA ARG A 189 -10.51 -23.02 -14.29
C ARG A 189 -11.01 -21.78 -15.05
N GLY A 190 -10.17 -20.76 -15.12
CA GLY A 190 -10.51 -19.45 -15.71
C GLY A 190 -11.43 -18.59 -14.84
N LYS A 191 -11.67 -18.98 -13.57
CA LYS A 191 -12.50 -18.26 -12.60
C LYS A 191 -11.78 -18.03 -11.26
N VAL A 192 -10.47 -18.13 -11.23
CA VAL A 192 -9.64 -17.94 -10.05
C VAL A 192 -8.81 -16.68 -10.22
N LEU A 193 -8.79 -15.83 -9.21
CA LEU A 193 -7.93 -14.64 -9.14
C LEU A 193 -6.82 -14.87 -8.11
N ASP A 194 -5.62 -14.40 -8.42
CA ASP A 194 -4.47 -14.50 -7.52
C ASP A 194 -3.72 -13.18 -7.44
N PHE A 195 -3.07 -12.93 -6.32
CA PHE A 195 -2.30 -11.72 -6.10
C PHE A 195 -0.90 -11.82 -6.74
N ASN A 196 -0.48 -10.77 -7.41
CA ASN A 196 0.82 -10.73 -8.09
C ASN A 196 1.98 -10.44 -7.11
N SER A 197 2.42 -11.46 -6.39
CA SER A 197 3.59 -11.36 -5.49
C SER A 197 4.36 -12.68 -5.43
N ALA A 198 5.65 -12.63 -5.70
CA ALA A 198 6.54 -13.78 -5.58
C ALA A 198 6.55 -14.34 -4.16
N GLN A 199 6.73 -13.47 -3.16
CA GLN A 199 6.90 -13.86 -1.76
C GLN A 199 5.65 -14.55 -1.22
N HIS A 200 4.48 -13.97 -1.45
CA HIS A 200 3.22 -14.52 -0.97
C HIS A 200 2.87 -15.81 -1.68
N ASN A 201 3.01 -15.87 -2.99
CA ASN A 201 2.68 -17.05 -3.79
C ASN A 201 3.54 -18.26 -3.44
N PHE A 202 4.85 -18.08 -3.31
CA PHE A 202 5.73 -19.16 -2.88
C PHE A 202 5.40 -19.61 -1.46
N SER A 203 5.11 -18.67 -0.54
CA SER A 203 4.85 -19.00 0.86
C SER A 203 3.51 -19.68 1.07
N PHE A 204 2.39 -19.18 0.50
CA PHE A 204 1.11 -19.84 0.69
C PHE A 204 1.06 -21.22 -0.01
N THR A 205 1.72 -21.34 -1.18
CA THR A 205 1.82 -22.62 -1.87
C THR A 205 2.63 -23.61 -1.05
N ALA A 206 3.72 -23.20 -0.44
CA ALA A 206 4.52 -24.03 0.45
C ALA A 206 3.71 -24.50 1.67
N LEU A 207 2.92 -23.57 2.27
CA LEU A 207 2.03 -23.89 3.38
C LEU A 207 0.98 -24.91 2.96
N ALA A 208 0.33 -24.71 1.82
CA ALA A 208 -0.66 -25.63 1.24
C ALA A 208 -0.07 -27.03 0.90
N LEU A 209 1.23 -27.11 0.64
CA LEU A 209 1.95 -28.37 0.44
C LEU A 209 2.43 -29.01 1.75
N GLY A 210 2.11 -28.42 2.91
CA GLY A 210 2.44 -28.92 4.24
C GLY A 210 3.89 -28.67 4.66
N TYR A 211 4.60 -27.71 4.06
CA TYR A 211 5.95 -27.36 4.51
C TYR A 211 5.90 -26.58 5.81
N ARG A 212 6.63 -27.06 6.82
CA ARG A 212 6.67 -26.49 8.17
C ARG A 212 7.03 -25.00 8.21
N ASN A 213 8.00 -24.61 7.37
CA ASN A 213 8.44 -23.21 7.32
C ASN A 213 8.32 -22.72 5.86
N PRO A 214 7.22 -22.02 5.53
CA PRO A 214 6.97 -21.56 4.16
C PRO A 214 7.91 -20.42 3.73
N PHE A 215 8.68 -19.85 4.67
CA PHE A 215 9.62 -18.74 4.42
C PHE A 215 11.08 -19.20 4.28
N ARG A 216 11.35 -20.52 4.49
CA ARG A 216 12.69 -21.10 4.45
C ARG A 216 12.71 -22.38 3.61
N LEU A 217 12.54 -22.22 2.30
CA LEU A 217 12.52 -23.32 1.37
C LEU A 217 13.94 -23.73 0.97
N THR A 218 14.20 -25.03 0.93
CA THR A 218 15.40 -25.57 0.27
C THR A 218 15.32 -25.34 -1.24
N PRO A 219 16.44 -25.38 -1.98
CA PRO A 219 16.41 -25.30 -3.44
C PRO A 219 15.47 -26.30 -4.10
N ALA A 220 15.41 -27.53 -3.62
CA ALA A 220 14.52 -28.57 -4.13
C ALA A 220 13.04 -28.24 -3.86
N GLN A 221 12.71 -27.81 -2.63
CA GLN A 221 11.36 -27.38 -2.27
C GLN A 221 10.90 -26.19 -3.10
N THR A 222 11.78 -25.20 -3.31
CA THR A 222 11.50 -24.02 -4.14
C THR A 222 11.08 -24.43 -5.56
N LEU A 223 11.73 -25.43 -6.16
CA LEU A 223 11.36 -25.92 -7.49
C LEU A 223 10.04 -26.69 -7.50
N VAL A 224 9.73 -27.47 -6.45
CA VAL A 224 8.42 -28.12 -6.29
C VAL A 224 7.32 -27.07 -6.23
N VAL A 225 7.49 -26.05 -5.40
CA VAL A 225 6.56 -24.91 -5.28
C VAL A 225 6.40 -24.20 -6.62
N ALA A 226 7.50 -23.90 -7.33
CA ALA A 226 7.45 -23.22 -8.63
C ALA A 226 6.63 -24.02 -9.66
N ARG A 227 6.80 -25.34 -9.74
CA ARG A 227 5.99 -26.20 -10.62
C ARG A 227 4.51 -26.15 -10.23
N LYS A 228 4.20 -26.19 -8.94
CA LYS A 228 2.83 -26.10 -8.43
C LYS A 228 2.21 -24.75 -8.79
N LEU A 229 2.97 -23.66 -8.73
CA LEU A 229 2.54 -22.33 -9.15
C LEU A 229 2.30 -22.22 -10.67
N VAL A 230 3.08 -22.92 -11.50
CA VAL A 230 2.77 -23.02 -12.94
C VAL A 230 1.41 -23.70 -13.16
N ASP A 231 1.08 -24.72 -12.37
CA ASP A 231 -0.24 -25.36 -12.44
C ASP A 231 -1.35 -24.42 -11.98
N LEU A 232 -1.12 -23.62 -10.91
CA LEU A 232 -2.06 -22.58 -10.49
C LEU A 232 -2.31 -21.56 -11.62
N ARG A 233 -1.25 -21.00 -12.21
CA ARG A 233 -1.36 -20.06 -13.33
C ARG A 233 -2.30 -20.55 -14.44
N ARG A 234 -2.24 -21.87 -14.75
CA ARG A 234 -3.11 -22.48 -15.78
C ARG A 234 -4.59 -22.55 -15.37
N ASN A 235 -4.86 -22.35 -14.07
CA ASN A 235 -6.20 -22.34 -13.49
C ASN A 235 -6.76 -20.92 -13.35
N LEU A 236 -5.89 -19.93 -13.34
CA LEU A 236 -6.27 -18.53 -13.12
C LEU A 236 -7.04 -17.94 -14.29
N LEU A 237 -7.90 -16.98 -13.96
CA LEU A 237 -8.36 -15.95 -14.87
C LEU A 237 -7.22 -14.95 -15.13
N THR A 238 -6.70 -14.36 -14.05
CA THR A 238 -5.57 -13.42 -14.07
C THR A 238 -5.00 -13.20 -12.67
N TYR A 239 -3.92 -12.42 -12.61
CA TYR A 239 -3.39 -11.83 -11.39
C TYR A 239 -3.94 -10.42 -11.18
N TYR A 240 -3.97 -9.95 -9.94
CA TYR A 240 -4.31 -8.58 -9.56
C TYR A 240 -3.23 -8.00 -8.63
N THR A 241 -3.20 -6.67 -8.49
CA THR A 241 -2.31 -5.96 -7.57
C THR A 241 -3.09 -5.13 -6.53
N LEU A 242 -4.17 -4.45 -6.93
CA LEU A 242 -4.95 -3.59 -6.06
C LEU A 242 -6.27 -4.25 -5.64
N PRO A 243 -6.79 -3.97 -4.44
CA PRO A 243 -8.05 -4.55 -3.97
C PRO A 243 -9.26 -4.10 -4.79
N GLU A 244 -9.26 -2.88 -5.33
CA GLU A 244 -10.30 -2.36 -6.22
C GLU A 244 -10.28 -3.07 -7.58
N GLU A 245 -9.10 -3.28 -8.15
CA GLU A 245 -8.90 -4.07 -9.37
C GLU A 245 -9.42 -5.50 -9.19
N ALA A 246 -9.03 -6.15 -8.08
CA ALA A 246 -9.52 -7.49 -7.75
C ALA A 246 -11.04 -7.55 -7.65
N THR A 247 -11.66 -6.52 -7.06
CA THR A 247 -13.11 -6.42 -6.92
C THR A 247 -13.78 -6.30 -8.28
N ALA A 248 -13.28 -5.43 -9.16
CA ALA A 248 -13.81 -5.25 -10.51
C ALA A 248 -13.71 -6.57 -11.31
N LEU A 249 -12.52 -7.19 -11.35
CA LEU A 249 -12.27 -8.45 -12.02
C LEU A 249 -13.18 -9.59 -11.49
N PHE A 250 -13.36 -9.66 -10.17
CA PHE A 250 -14.19 -10.70 -9.55
C PHE A 250 -15.65 -10.60 -9.98
N VAL A 251 -16.21 -9.39 -9.94
CA VAL A 251 -17.62 -9.14 -10.30
C VAL A 251 -17.84 -9.27 -11.80
N GLU A 252 -17.01 -8.62 -12.61
CA GLU A 252 -17.15 -8.51 -14.07
C GLU A 252 -17.01 -9.87 -14.75
N HIS A 253 -16.03 -10.67 -14.33
CA HIS A 253 -15.76 -11.99 -14.89
C HIS A 253 -16.42 -13.14 -14.13
N ARG A 254 -17.23 -12.85 -13.11
CA ARG A 254 -17.88 -13.87 -12.26
C ARG A 254 -16.88 -14.88 -11.73
N ALA A 255 -15.78 -14.40 -11.15
CA ALA A 255 -14.78 -15.28 -10.53
C ALA A 255 -15.43 -16.12 -9.42
N ALA A 256 -14.95 -17.34 -9.25
CA ALA A 256 -15.45 -18.28 -8.24
C ALA A 256 -14.60 -18.23 -6.97
N LEU A 257 -13.28 -18.08 -7.13
CA LEU A 257 -12.29 -18.10 -6.06
C LEU A 257 -11.28 -16.97 -6.23
N MET A 258 -10.77 -16.49 -5.12
CA MET A 258 -9.69 -15.51 -5.09
C MET A 258 -8.79 -15.75 -3.87
N PHE A 259 -7.47 -15.71 -4.08
CA PHE A 259 -6.52 -15.55 -2.98
C PHE A 259 -6.69 -14.14 -2.40
N GLY A 260 -7.15 -14.05 -1.15
CA GLY A 260 -7.52 -12.80 -0.51
C GLY A 260 -6.32 -12.12 0.16
N ASN A 261 -5.40 -11.55 -0.60
CA ASN A 261 -4.19 -10.89 -0.07
C ASN A 261 -4.49 -9.76 0.91
N TYR A 262 -5.55 -9.00 0.65
CA TYR A 262 -6.01 -7.90 1.50
C TYR A 262 -7.11 -8.32 2.50
N GLY A 263 -7.46 -9.61 2.53
CA GLY A 263 -8.36 -10.20 3.50
C GLY A 263 -9.72 -9.52 3.60
N THR A 264 -10.06 -9.03 4.80
CA THR A 264 -11.36 -8.43 5.10
C THR A 264 -11.65 -7.15 4.30
N GLN A 265 -10.63 -6.41 3.89
CA GLN A 265 -10.78 -5.24 3.02
C GLN A 265 -11.40 -5.65 1.66
N GLN A 266 -10.86 -6.69 1.03
CA GLN A 266 -11.42 -7.20 -0.24
C GLN A 266 -12.84 -7.75 -0.07
N VAL A 267 -13.11 -8.46 1.04
CA VAL A 267 -14.46 -8.94 1.35
C VAL A 267 -15.45 -7.79 1.43
N GLN A 268 -15.07 -6.69 2.09
CA GLN A 268 -15.93 -5.53 2.23
C GLN A 268 -16.16 -4.83 0.87
N LEU A 269 -15.12 -4.65 0.06
CA LEU A 269 -15.25 -4.08 -1.28
C LEU A 269 -16.17 -4.92 -2.18
N LEU A 270 -16.00 -6.24 -2.18
CA LEU A 270 -16.84 -7.17 -2.94
C LEU A 270 -18.31 -7.10 -2.51
N ARG A 271 -18.58 -7.07 -1.20
CA ARG A 271 -19.95 -6.94 -0.67
C ARG A 271 -20.57 -5.60 -1.04
N ARG A 272 -19.82 -4.51 -1.00
CA ARG A 272 -20.28 -3.18 -1.48
C ARG A 272 -20.60 -3.19 -2.97
N ALA A 273 -19.85 -3.97 -3.76
CA ALA A 273 -20.12 -4.19 -5.18
C ALA A 273 -21.25 -5.21 -5.46
N GLY A 274 -21.98 -5.68 -4.42
CA GLY A 274 -23.12 -6.58 -4.53
C GLY A 274 -22.76 -8.06 -4.70
N ALA A 275 -21.50 -8.45 -4.52
CA ALA A 275 -21.09 -9.84 -4.58
C ALA A 275 -21.44 -10.61 -3.29
N ASP A 276 -22.03 -11.81 -3.44
CA ASP A 276 -22.29 -12.70 -2.31
C ASP A 276 -21.07 -13.60 -2.07
N VAL A 277 -20.14 -13.10 -1.26
CA VAL A 277 -18.87 -13.78 -0.99
C VAL A 277 -18.75 -14.28 0.44
N GLY A 278 -18.13 -15.45 0.57
CA GLY A 278 -17.57 -15.97 1.81
C GLY A 278 -16.07 -15.76 1.89
N TYR A 279 -15.55 -15.88 3.11
CA TYR A 279 -14.12 -15.85 3.41
C TYR A 279 -13.76 -17.04 4.28
N ALA A 280 -12.73 -17.78 3.89
CA ALA A 280 -12.29 -18.97 4.58
C ALA A 280 -10.80 -18.89 4.92
N ILE A 281 -10.48 -19.27 6.14
CA ILE A 281 -9.11 -19.59 6.57
C ILE A 281 -8.96 -21.11 6.42
N PRO A 282 -8.01 -21.57 5.59
CA PRO A 282 -7.78 -23.01 5.38
C PRO A 282 -7.34 -23.75 6.65
N ASP A 283 -7.57 -25.06 6.68
CA ASP A 283 -7.18 -25.91 7.83
C ASP A 283 -5.65 -25.92 8.05
N GLU A 284 -4.86 -25.85 6.99
CA GLU A 284 -3.40 -25.72 7.06
C GLU A 284 -2.95 -24.34 7.56
N GLY A 285 -3.87 -23.41 7.72
CA GLY A 285 -3.62 -22.02 8.09
C GLY A 285 -3.58 -21.06 6.91
N ALA A 286 -3.53 -19.79 7.20
CA ALA A 286 -3.36 -18.72 6.21
C ALA A 286 -2.16 -17.84 6.58
N LEU A 287 -1.48 -17.32 5.57
CA LEU A 287 -0.53 -16.24 5.79
C LEU A 287 -1.25 -15.04 6.40
N ALA A 288 -0.55 -14.31 7.23
CA ALA A 288 -1.05 -13.07 7.83
C ALA A 288 0.03 -12.00 7.81
N TRP A 289 -0.35 -10.78 7.53
CA TRP A 289 0.53 -9.62 7.62
C TRP A 289 0.12 -8.72 8.79
N LEU A 290 1.12 -8.08 9.37
CA LEU A 290 1.01 -7.03 10.36
C LEU A 290 1.80 -5.84 9.85
N ASP A 291 1.11 -4.79 9.44
CA ASP A 291 1.74 -3.57 8.98
C ASP A 291 1.92 -2.60 10.13
N CYS A 292 3.07 -1.98 10.11
CA CYS A 292 3.57 -1.12 11.16
C CYS A 292 3.99 0.22 10.59
N TRP A 293 3.75 1.29 11.32
CA TRP A 293 4.36 2.59 11.05
C TRP A 293 5.81 2.60 11.53
N ALA A 294 6.69 3.14 10.71
CA ALA A 294 8.11 3.30 11.02
C ALA A 294 8.61 4.69 10.62
N VAL A 295 9.62 5.18 11.35
CA VAL A 295 10.31 6.45 11.04
C VAL A 295 11.53 6.13 10.20
N THR A 296 11.74 6.87 9.10
CA THR A 296 12.92 6.67 8.25
C THR A 296 14.13 7.45 8.78
N ARG A 297 15.33 7.07 8.34
CA ARG A 297 16.54 7.88 8.60
C ARG A 297 16.57 9.19 7.81
N GLY A 298 15.74 9.31 6.79
CA GLY A 298 15.57 10.52 5.97
C GLY A 298 14.52 11.48 6.50
N ALA A 299 13.98 11.24 7.71
CA ALA A 299 12.97 12.10 8.29
C ALA A 299 13.53 13.49 8.59
N ASP A 300 13.08 14.50 7.84
CA ASP A 300 13.39 15.91 8.11
C ASP A 300 12.62 16.42 9.33
N ARG A 301 11.46 15.82 9.59
CA ARG A 301 10.55 16.20 10.68
C ARG A 301 10.19 14.99 11.56
N PRO A 302 11.16 14.45 12.32
CA PRO A 302 10.88 13.32 13.20
C PRO A 302 9.79 13.61 14.23
N ASP A 303 9.61 14.86 14.63
CA ASP A 303 8.53 15.27 15.54
C ASP A 303 7.15 15.04 14.92
N LEU A 304 6.95 15.42 13.67
CA LEU A 304 5.71 15.16 12.94
C LEU A 304 5.52 13.68 12.64
N ALA A 305 6.62 12.94 12.36
CA ALA A 305 6.56 11.49 12.15
C ALA A 305 6.03 10.77 13.41
N PHE A 306 6.54 11.10 14.60
CA PHE A 306 6.03 10.55 15.85
C PHE A 306 4.60 11.00 16.14
N ALA A 307 4.26 12.27 15.89
CA ALA A 307 2.89 12.77 16.03
C ALA A 307 1.93 12.01 15.10
N TRP A 308 2.32 11.76 13.85
CA TRP A 308 1.55 10.95 12.90
C TRP A 308 1.30 9.54 13.42
N ILE A 309 2.34 8.83 13.84
CA ILE A 309 2.21 7.47 14.36
C ILE A 309 1.27 7.44 15.57
N ASN A 310 1.43 8.41 16.49
CA ASN A 310 0.58 8.50 17.67
C ASN A 310 -0.88 8.82 17.31
N TYR A 311 -1.11 9.73 16.35
CA TYR A 311 -2.42 10.11 15.85
C TYR A 311 -3.12 8.93 15.16
N MET A 312 -2.40 8.16 14.33
CA MET A 312 -2.96 6.99 13.64
C MET A 312 -3.39 5.88 14.62
N LEU A 313 -2.94 5.93 15.87
CA LEU A 313 -3.38 5.06 16.97
C LEU A 313 -4.49 5.70 17.85
N GLU A 314 -5.17 6.74 17.39
CA GLU A 314 -6.38 7.22 18.05
C GLU A 314 -7.57 6.28 17.74
N PRO A 315 -8.40 5.94 18.74
CA PRO A 315 -9.53 5.02 18.53
C PRO A 315 -10.48 5.48 17.42
N ALA A 316 -10.71 6.80 17.30
CA ALA A 316 -11.57 7.35 16.25
C ALA A 316 -10.98 7.13 14.86
N ILE A 317 -9.64 7.24 14.69
CA ILE A 317 -8.96 7.00 13.42
C ILE A 317 -8.98 5.50 13.09
N GLY A 318 -8.71 4.63 14.06
CA GLY A 318 -8.81 3.18 13.87
C GLY A 318 -10.22 2.73 13.48
N ALA A 319 -11.25 3.27 14.11
CA ALA A 319 -12.65 3.00 13.77
C ALA A 319 -13.00 3.46 12.34
N LEU A 320 -12.60 4.68 11.98
CA LEU A 320 -12.82 5.25 10.64
C LEU A 320 -12.18 4.41 9.55
N LEU A 321 -10.95 3.97 9.74
CA LEU A 321 -10.23 3.11 8.77
C LEU A 321 -10.87 1.74 8.65
N THR A 322 -11.33 1.15 9.77
CA THR A 322 -12.03 -0.14 9.74
C THR A 322 -13.37 -0.01 9.02
N GLU A 323 -14.14 1.02 9.30
CA GLU A 323 -15.46 1.23 8.70
C GLU A 323 -15.36 1.53 7.21
N ARG A 324 -14.46 2.43 6.83
CA ARG A 324 -14.34 2.88 5.43
C ARG A 324 -13.54 1.94 4.56
N GLN A 325 -12.44 1.41 5.09
CA GLN A 325 -11.46 0.65 4.31
C GLN A 325 -11.52 -0.86 4.56
N GLY A 326 -12.27 -1.32 5.58
CA GLY A 326 -12.30 -2.74 5.95
C GLY A 326 -11.00 -3.24 6.58
N LEU A 327 -10.13 -2.34 7.01
CA LEU A 327 -8.86 -2.67 7.65
C LEU A 327 -9.08 -3.04 9.12
N ALA A 328 -8.60 -4.20 9.54
CA ALA A 328 -8.53 -4.52 10.96
C ALA A 328 -7.45 -3.64 11.61
N ASN A 329 -7.76 -3.03 12.76
CA ASN A 329 -6.82 -2.19 13.48
C ASN A 329 -6.32 -2.87 14.77
N THR A 330 -5.19 -2.42 15.28
CA THR A 330 -4.57 -3.00 16.48
C THR A 330 -5.19 -2.52 17.81
N LEU A 331 -6.22 -1.67 17.76
CA LEU A 331 -6.87 -1.07 18.92
C LEU A 331 -8.14 -1.81 19.34
N ALA A 332 -8.79 -2.53 18.41
CA ALA A 332 -10.04 -3.24 18.64
C ALA A 332 -10.01 -4.63 17.99
N PRO A 333 -10.72 -5.61 18.56
CA PRO A 333 -10.91 -6.91 17.91
C PRO A 333 -11.56 -6.73 16.53
N PRO A 334 -11.19 -7.54 15.53
CA PRO A 334 -11.79 -7.47 14.21
C PRO A 334 -13.28 -7.84 14.27
N LEU A 335 -14.09 -7.11 13.51
CA LEU A 335 -15.52 -7.36 13.43
C LEU A 335 -15.79 -8.72 12.76
N GLY A 336 -16.43 -9.63 13.47
CA GLY A 336 -16.95 -10.90 12.95
C GLY A 336 -15.92 -11.99 12.65
N ALA A 337 -14.68 -11.84 13.10
CA ALA A 337 -13.68 -12.89 12.98
C ALA A 337 -13.21 -13.34 14.39
N ASP A 338 -13.44 -14.59 14.70
CA ASP A 338 -12.74 -15.23 15.82
C ASP A 338 -11.28 -15.49 15.40
N VAL A 339 -10.44 -14.46 15.58
CA VAL A 339 -8.99 -14.56 15.27
C VAL A 339 -8.29 -15.48 16.26
N ALA A 340 -8.87 -15.70 17.43
CA ALA A 340 -8.27 -16.49 18.51
C ALA A 340 -8.23 -18.00 18.19
N GLY A 341 -9.11 -18.49 17.29
CA GLY A 341 -9.15 -19.89 16.86
C GLY A 341 -8.54 -20.14 15.47
N GLN A 342 -8.07 -19.09 14.78
CA GLN A 342 -7.56 -19.23 13.42
C GLN A 342 -6.05 -19.52 13.40
N HIS A 343 -5.65 -20.50 12.58
CA HIS A 343 -4.24 -20.79 12.37
C HIS A 343 -3.62 -19.77 11.41
N LEU A 344 -3.03 -18.69 11.97
CA LEU A 344 -2.36 -17.63 11.22
C LEU A 344 -0.85 -17.83 11.23
N VAL A 345 -0.24 -17.71 10.07
CA VAL A 345 1.21 -17.79 9.85
C VAL A 345 1.71 -16.41 9.45
N TRP A 346 2.26 -15.68 10.42
CA TRP A 346 2.76 -14.33 10.20
C TRP A 346 3.91 -14.32 9.20
N ILE A 347 3.86 -13.41 8.20
CA ILE A 347 4.90 -13.28 7.18
C ILE A 347 6.25 -12.94 7.81
N GLN A 348 7.27 -13.55 7.25
CA GLN A 348 8.67 -13.39 7.66
C GLN A 348 9.54 -13.15 6.42
N PRO A 349 10.75 -12.59 6.59
CA PRO A 349 11.71 -12.51 5.51
C PRO A 349 11.98 -13.90 4.91
N VAL A 350 11.89 -14.00 3.60
CA VAL A 350 12.11 -15.26 2.88
C VAL A 350 13.61 -15.59 2.74
N GLU A 351 13.92 -16.83 2.42
CA GLU A 351 15.29 -17.33 2.29
C GLU A 351 16.11 -16.65 1.19
N ASN A 352 15.47 -16.30 0.06
CA ASN A 352 16.11 -15.65 -1.08
C ASN A 352 15.08 -14.94 -1.97
N ILE A 353 14.91 -13.65 -1.73
CA ILE A 353 13.95 -12.80 -2.47
C ILE A 353 14.26 -12.83 -3.98
N ALA A 354 15.50 -12.54 -4.36
CA ALA A 354 15.87 -12.45 -5.78
C ALA A 354 15.61 -13.75 -6.55
N ARG A 355 15.83 -14.90 -5.91
CA ARG A 355 15.53 -16.22 -6.51
C ARG A 355 14.03 -16.40 -6.68
N ARG A 356 13.20 -16.05 -5.68
CA ARG A 356 11.74 -16.15 -5.79
C ARG A 356 11.22 -15.24 -6.88
N GLU A 357 11.69 -14.01 -6.97
CA GLU A 357 11.32 -13.05 -8.02
C GLU A 357 11.71 -13.53 -9.42
N ALA A 358 12.93 -14.03 -9.60
CA ALA A 358 13.36 -14.57 -10.88
C ALA A 358 12.51 -15.76 -11.33
N LEU A 359 12.17 -16.68 -10.41
CA LEU A 359 11.28 -17.80 -10.71
C LEU A 359 9.84 -17.34 -10.97
N TRP A 360 9.35 -16.35 -10.21
CA TRP A 360 8.02 -15.79 -10.37
C TRP A 360 7.85 -15.12 -11.73
N SER A 361 8.82 -14.29 -12.14
CA SER A 361 8.84 -13.69 -13.47
C SER A 361 8.69 -14.73 -14.58
N ARG A 362 9.40 -15.85 -14.49
CA ARG A 362 9.29 -16.97 -15.42
C ARG A 362 7.91 -17.66 -15.38
N ILE A 363 7.36 -17.82 -14.18
CA ILE A 363 6.02 -18.39 -14.00
C ILE A 363 4.98 -17.50 -14.69
N VAL A 364 4.97 -16.21 -14.39
CA VAL A 364 3.99 -15.26 -14.94
C VAL A 364 4.16 -15.12 -16.45
N SER A 365 5.40 -15.10 -16.96
CA SER A 365 5.69 -15.01 -18.41
C SER A 365 5.35 -16.27 -19.21
N GLY A 366 4.89 -17.35 -18.58
CA GLY A 366 4.36 -18.48 -19.30
C GLY A 366 5.29 -19.71 -19.40
N ASP A 367 6.39 -19.75 -18.67
CA ASP A 367 7.28 -20.90 -18.66
C ASP A 367 6.52 -22.20 -18.29
N ARG A 368 6.95 -23.31 -18.89
CA ARG A 368 6.38 -24.63 -18.63
C ARG A 368 7.05 -25.30 -17.41
N PRO A 369 6.36 -26.22 -16.69
CA PRO A 369 6.91 -26.86 -15.49
C PRO A 369 8.24 -27.58 -15.74
N GLU A 370 8.45 -28.13 -16.94
CA GLU A 370 9.66 -28.87 -17.31
C GLU A 370 10.91 -28.00 -17.32
N ARG A 371 10.76 -26.67 -17.41
CA ARG A 371 11.88 -25.71 -17.36
C ARG A 371 12.36 -25.43 -15.94
N PHE A 372 11.60 -25.85 -14.91
CA PHE A 372 11.98 -25.72 -13.49
C PHE A 372 12.64 -27.03 -13.03
N ARG A 373 13.83 -27.28 -13.55
CA ARG A 373 14.67 -28.44 -13.18
C ARG A 373 15.70 -28.05 -12.13
N THR A 374 16.13 -29.02 -11.34
CA THR A 374 17.24 -28.92 -10.38
C THR A 374 18.57 -28.65 -11.06
#